data_b3df93e5c501b498415867ca9ebcc489
#
_entry.id   b3df93e5c501b498415867ca9ebcc489
#
_cell.length_a   1.000
_cell.length_b   1.000
_cell.length_c   1.000
_cell.angle_alpha   90.00
_cell.angle_beta   90.00
_cell.angle_gamma   90.00
#
_symmetry.space_group_name_H-M   'P 1'
#
loop_
_entity.id
_entity.type
_entity.pdbx_description
1 polymer ?
#
loop_
_entity_poly.entity_id
_entity_poly.type
_entity_poly.pdbx_seq_one_letter_code
_entity_poly.pdbx_strand_id
1 'polypeptide(L)'
;MAAAPALLFFLAVAAARPTPPVPSPALGVVVNLEASASPAARQAALEMVRRSGAHFFVLELSWAAAEPAPHRYRVEEITRAARVLRQSGAVLHLDLPLVHEAGRDVPADLAQVAFDDPKLSLRLGGLLDALRPALLDFQTVSLGDDADAYFADKPDELRAYRRLFDGAVGFLKKKAPKLLVGVTTAAPMDSPAPEVAAALHQRSPLLLYTYAPFVRGSPFEQRDPALLDKDWRAILGGAGGRPIAFPLVSYSSSSENGSSAARQAEFVRRLRDFLAKADGRALLFARYVELRDEPGEEPGLPKDAPAAEKRRRAFLANRGLQELDGKPKPAWREWVRDSRTVKR
;
A
#
# COMPACT_ATOMS: atom_id res chain seq x y z
N MET A 1 12.03 -24.09 -1.54
CA MET A 1 12.39 -23.43 -2.83
C MET A 1 11.67 -22.09 -2.80
N ALA A 2 12.40 -21.02 -2.56
CA ALA A 2 11.83 -19.68 -2.48
C ALA A 2 11.49 -19.19 -3.90
N ALA A 3 10.21 -18.88 -4.12
CA ALA A 3 9.76 -18.23 -5.35
C ALA A 3 10.30 -16.80 -5.36
N ALA A 4 11.11 -16.46 -6.34
CA ALA A 4 11.52 -15.08 -6.57
C ALA A 4 10.29 -14.22 -6.94
N PRO A 5 10.14 -13.01 -6.38
CA PRO A 5 9.06 -12.11 -6.78
C PRO A 5 9.19 -11.78 -8.27
N ALA A 6 8.11 -11.99 -9.02
CA ALA A 6 8.05 -11.65 -10.44
C ALA A 6 8.03 -10.13 -10.57
N LEU A 7 9.17 -9.52 -10.91
CA LEU A 7 9.25 -8.11 -11.26
C LEU A 7 8.44 -7.86 -12.55
N LEU A 8 7.44 -7.02 -12.48
CA LEU A 8 6.57 -6.64 -13.59
C LEU A 8 7.36 -5.80 -14.62
N PHE A 9 7.64 -6.35 -15.77
CA PHE A 9 8.20 -5.62 -16.91
C PHE A 9 7.12 -4.73 -17.54
N PHE A 10 7.29 -3.42 -17.39
CA PHE A 10 6.47 -2.42 -18.07
C PHE A 10 7.16 -1.94 -19.34
N LEU A 11 6.60 -2.27 -20.49
CA LEU A 11 6.90 -1.57 -21.74
C LEU A 11 5.81 -0.50 -21.94
N ALA A 12 6.18 0.76 -21.71
CA ALA A 12 5.27 1.89 -21.84
C ALA A 12 5.44 2.57 -23.19
N VAL A 13 4.33 2.84 -23.84
CA VAL A 13 4.27 3.85 -24.91
C VAL A 13 3.97 5.19 -24.24
N ALA A 14 4.95 6.08 -24.22
CA ALA A 14 4.87 7.39 -23.61
C ALA A 14 4.17 8.39 -24.52
N ALA A 15 3.06 8.94 -24.04
CA ALA A 15 2.61 10.27 -24.45
C ALA A 15 2.74 11.18 -23.22
N ALA A 16 3.77 12.02 -23.20
CA ALA A 16 4.03 12.97 -22.13
C ALA A 16 2.91 14.00 -22.04
N ARG A 17 2.15 13.98 -20.95
CA ARG A 17 1.34 15.14 -20.53
C ARG A 17 2.03 15.80 -19.34
N PRO A 18 2.12 17.14 -19.29
CA PRO A 18 2.62 17.83 -18.09
C PRO A 18 1.73 17.46 -16.91
N THR A 19 2.36 17.11 -15.79
CA THR A 19 1.67 16.77 -14.55
C THR A 19 0.97 18.02 -14.05
N PRO A 20 -0.38 18.09 -14.00
CA PRO A 20 -1.05 19.18 -13.31
C PRO A 20 -0.69 19.15 -11.84
N PRO A 21 -0.62 20.31 -11.15
CA PRO A 21 -0.56 20.30 -9.69
C PRO A 21 -1.74 19.47 -9.18
N VAL A 22 -1.48 18.47 -8.32
CA VAL A 22 -2.49 17.50 -7.87
C VAL A 22 -3.47 18.21 -6.93
N PRO A 23 -4.63 18.70 -7.41
CA PRO A 23 -5.62 19.33 -6.54
C PRO A 23 -6.54 18.30 -5.87
N SER A 24 -6.44 17.03 -6.26
CA SER A 24 -7.24 15.91 -5.74
C SER A 24 -6.34 14.73 -5.38
N PRO A 25 -6.74 13.90 -4.40
CA PRO A 25 -6.03 12.68 -4.07
C PRO A 25 -5.85 11.78 -5.29
N ALA A 26 -4.67 11.16 -5.42
CA ALA A 26 -4.43 10.19 -6.47
C ALA A 26 -5.12 8.86 -6.15
N LEU A 27 -5.61 8.18 -7.18
CA LEU A 27 -6.32 6.91 -7.07
C LEU A 27 -5.50 5.81 -7.73
N GLY A 28 -5.38 4.67 -7.05
CA GLY A 28 -4.72 3.48 -7.56
C GLY A 28 -5.51 2.20 -7.32
N VAL A 29 -5.18 1.17 -8.09
CA VAL A 29 -5.62 -0.20 -7.85
C VAL A 29 -4.48 -1.15 -8.18
N VAL A 30 -4.33 -2.20 -7.38
CA VAL A 30 -3.35 -3.25 -7.66
C VAL A 30 -3.80 -4.08 -8.84
N VAL A 31 -2.96 -4.20 -9.85
CA VAL A 31 -3.20 -5.05 -11.03
C VAL A 31 -2.59 -6.43 -10.75
N ASN A 32 -3.35 -7.26 -10.04
CA ASN A 32 -2.98 -8.62 -9.73
C ASN A 32 -3.42 -9.55 -10.89
N LEU A 33 -2.50 -9.90 -11.75
CA LEU A 33 -2.70 -10.90 -12.78
C LEU A 33 -1.82 -12.11 -12.49
N GLU A 34 -2.26 -13.28 -12.95
CA GLU A 34 -1.45 -14.49 -12.85
C GLU A 34 -0.05 -14.27 -13.43
N ALA A 35 0.96 -14.93 -12.84
CA ALA A 35 2.34 -14.86 -13.33
C ALA A 35 2.45 -15.30 -14.80
N SER A 36 1.59 -16.21 -15.23
CA SER A 36 1.46 -16.72 -16.60
C SER A 36 0.79 -15.73 -17.59
N ALA A 37 0.20 -14.63 -17.10
CA ALA A 37 -0.49 -13.67 -17.97
C ALA A 37 0.44 -13.13 -19.06
N SER A 38 -0.05 -13.15 -20.30
CA SER A 38 0.70 -12.64 -21.44
C SER A 38 1.01 -11.14 -21.32
N PRO A 39 2.08 -10.64 -21.96
CA PRO A 39 2.35 -9.20 -22.01
C PRO A 39 1.17 -8.38 -22.52
N ALA A 40 0.44 -8.90 -23.50
CA ALA A 40 -0.77 -8.25 -24.02
C ALA A 40 -1.90 -8.16 -22.98
N ALA A 41 -2.13 -9.21 -22.21
CA ALA A 41 -3.12 -9.21 -21.12
C ALA A 41 -2.73 -8.21 -20.00
N ARG A 42 -1.44 -8.15 -19.65
CA ARG A 42 -0.92 -7.17 -18.68
C ARG A 42 -1.11 -5.73 -19.17
N GLN A 43 -0.76 -5.47 -20.43
CA GLN A 43 -0.94 -4.15 -21.04
C GLN A 43 -2.43 -3.75 -21.09
N ALA A 44 -3.32 -4.67 -21.46
CA ALA A 44 -4.76 -4.42 -21.48
C ALA A 44 -5.32 -4.08 -20.09
N ALA A 45 -4.90 -4.79 -19.05
CA ALA A 45 -5.31 -4.53 -17.68
C ALA A 45 -4.82 -3.16 -17.18
N LEU A 46 -3.57 -2.79 -17.45
CA LEU A 46 -3.02 -1.48 -17.12
C LEU A 46 -3.78 -0.34 -17.83
N GLU A 47 -4.06 -0.53 -19.11
CA GLU A 47 -4.81 0.47 -19.88
C GLU A 47 -6.25 0.63 -19.37
N MET A 48 -6.91 -0.47 -19.00
CA MET A 48 -8.25 -0.46 -18.39
C MET A 48 -8.24 0.31 -17.05
N VAL A 49 -7.24 0.06 -16.19
CA VAL A 49 -7.06 0.76 -14.92
C VAL A 49 -6.79 2.25 -15.16
N ARG A 50 -5.93 2.59 -16.10
CA ARG A 50 -5.63 3.98 -16.44
C ARG A 50 -6.87 4.74 -16.96
N ARG A 51 -7.69 4.11 -17.80
CA ARG A 51 -8.96 4.68 -18.28
C ARG A 51 -9.97 4.93 -17.17
N SER A 52 -9.90 4.18 -16.07
CA SER A 52 -10.74 4.43 -14.89
C SER A 52 -10.34 5.67 -14.09
N GLY A 53 -9.27 6.38 -14.50
CA GLY A 53 -8.72 7.55 -13.82
C GLY A 53 -7.67 7.21 -12.76
N ALA A 54 -7.36 5.93 -12.55
CA ALA A 54 -6.29 5.52 -11.66
C ALA A 54 -4.92 5.83 -12.29
N HIS A 55 -4.08 6.52 -11.53
CA HIS A 55 -2.74 6.95 -11.96
C HIS A 55 -1.73 6.91 -10.80
N PHE A 56 -2.10 6.27 -9.70
CA PHE A 56 -1.22 6.04 -8.55
C PHE A 56 -0.68 4.61 -8.57
N PHE A 57 0.63 4.47 -8.37
CA PHE A 57 1.33 3.18 -8.34
C PHE A 57 2.24 3.09 -7.12
N VAL A 58 2.31 1.88 -6.58
CA VAL A 58 3.29 1.50 -5.56
C VAL A 58 4.35 0.64 -6.23
N LEU A 59 5.61 0.97 -6.01
CA LEU A 59 6.73 0.10 -6.32
C LEU A 59 7.29 -0.43 -5.00
N GLU A 60 7.32 -1.74 -4.88
CA GLU A 60 7.82 -2.44 -3.70
C GLU A 60 9.29 -2.82 -3.91
N LEU A 61 10.10 -2.64 -2.89
CA LEU A 61 11.51 -3.00 -2.89
C LEU A 61 11.88 -3.69 -1.58
N SER A 62 12.13 -4.98 -1.62
CA SER A 62 12.74 -5.69 -0.50
C SER A 62 14.19 -5.26 -0.33
N TRP A 63 14.60 -4.83 0.88
CA TRP A 63 15.99 -4.51 1.15
C TRP A 63 16.88 -5.74 1.00
N ALA A 64 16.43 -6.89 1.50
CA ALA A 64 17.18 -8.15 1.37
C ALA A 64 17.46 -8.51 -0.11
N ALA A 65 16.48 -8.30 -1.01
CA ALA A 65 16.64 -8.53 -2.43
C ALA A 65 17.48 -7.44 -3.12
N ALA A 66 17.34 -6.18 -2.69
CA ALA A 66 18.09 -5.05 -3.23
C ALA A 66 19.57 -5.07 -2.85
N GLU A 67 19.95 -5.71 -1.74
CA GLU A 67 21.32 -5.82 -1.27
C GLU A 67 21.73 -7.29 -1.07
N PRO A 68 21.93 -8.08 -2.15
CA PRO A 68 22.23 -9.50 -2.06
C PRO A 68 23.60 -9.83 -1.44
N ALA A 69 24.47 -8.83 -1.33
CA ALA A 69 25.75 -8.91 -0.61
C ALA A 69 26.06 -7.51 -0.04
N PRO A 70 26.81 -7.42 1.07
CA PRO A 70 27.13 -6.16 1.73
C PRO A 70 27.62 -5.09 0.76
N HIS A 71 26.92 -3.93 0.74
CA HIS A 71 27.20 -2.76 -0.12
C HIS A 71 27.11 -3.02 -1.65
N ARG A 72 26.44 -4.11 -2.06
CA ARG A 72 26.16 -4.39 -3.48
C ARG A 72 24.67 -4.22 -3.74
N TYR A 73 24.31 -3.09 -4.30
CA TYR A 73 22.90 -2.70 -4.49
C TYR A 73 22.44 -3.02 -5.91
N ARG A 74 21.23 -3.57 -6.03
CA ARG A 74 20.52 -3.87 -7.28
C ARG A 74 19.26 -3.00 -7.33
N VAL A 75 19.42 -1.77 -7.77
CA VAL A 75 18.34 -0.76 -7.80
C VAL A 75 18.00 -0.27 -9.20
N GLU A 76 18.62 -0.84 -10.23
CA GLU A 76 18.49 -0.41 -11.63
C GLU A 76 17.08 -0.62 -12.16
N GLU A 77 16.46 -1.74 -11.79
CA GLU A 77 15.11 -2.08 -12.26
C GLU A 77 14.06 -1.14 -11.69
N ILE A 78 14.07 -0.93 -10.37
CA ILE A 78 13.13 0.00 -9.73
C ILE A 78 13.38 1.43 -10.21
N THR A 79 14.63 1.82 -10.45
CA THR A 79 14.98 3.14 -10.99
C THR A 79 14.41 3.33 -12.39
N ARG A 80 14.52 2.30 -13.25
CA ARG A 80 13.95 2.33 -14.60
C ARG A 80 12.42 2.37 -14.56
N ALA A 81 11.79 1.51 -13.73
CA ALA A 81 10.35 1.45 -13.58
C ALA A 81 9.77 2.79 -13.09
N ALA A 82 10.38 3.37 -12.05
CA ALA A 82 9.97 4.66 -11.51
C ALA A 82 10.02 5.76 -12.58
N ARG A 83 11.12 5.85 -13.33
CA ARG A 83 11.27 6.85 -14.41
C ARG A 83 10.21 6.70 -15.49
N VAL A 84 9.96 5.48 -15.97
CA VAL A 84 8.97 5.20 -17.02
C VAL A 84 7.56 5.57 -16.55
N LEU A 85 7.17 5.14 -15.36
CA LEU A 85 5.87 5.48 -14.79
C LEU A 85 5.73 6.99 -14.53
N ARG A 86 6.77 7.64 -14.03
CA ARG A 86 6.76 9.09 -13.81
C ARG A 86 6.59 9.86 -15.11
N GLN A 87 7.24 9.45 -16.19
CA GLN A 87 7.08 10.04 -17.52
C GLN A 87 5.65 9.87 -18.07
N SER A 88 4.94 8.81 -17.69
CA SER A 88 3.52 8.63 -18.04
C SER A 88 2.56 9.47 -17.19
N GLY A 89 3.07 10.30 -16.27
CA GLY A 89 2.27 11.15 -15.38
C GLY A 89 1.79 10.45 -14.12
N ALA A 90 2.34 9.28 -13.77
CA ALA A 90 1.98 8.55 -12.56
C ALA A 90 2.43 9.29 -11.29
N VAL A 91 1.65 9.14 -10.23
CA VAL A 91 2.03 9.43 -8.84
C VAL A 91 2.60 8.15 -8.25
N LEU A 92 3.79 8.23 -7.65
CA LEU A 92 4.54 7.04 -7.21
C LEU A 92 4.77 7.04 -5.71
N HIS A 93 4.56 5.89 -5.11
CA HIS A 93 4.96 5.54 -3.75
C HIS A 93 6.01 4.42 -3.79
N LEU A 94 7.08 4.60 -3.03
CA LEU A 94 8.05 3.53 -2.78
C LEU A 94 7.66 2.82 -1.49
N ASP A 95 7.39 1.54 -1.55
CA ASP A 95 7.30 0.70 -0.37
C ASP A 95 8.63 -0.03 -0.17
N LEU A 96 9.36 0.37 0.88
CA LEU A 96 10.64 -0.21 1.30
C LEU A 96 10.48 -0.68 2.75
N PRO A 97 9.78 -1.80 2.97
CA PRO A 97 9.47 -2.25 4.32
C PRO A 97 10.75 -2.79 4.99
N LEU A 98 11.20 -2.13 6.05
CA LEU A 98 12.26 -2.67 6.92
C LEU A 98 11.69 -3.73 7.87
N VAL A 99 10.39 -3.64 8.09
CA VAL A 99 9.55 -4.58 8.84
C VAL A 99 8.20 -4.72 8.17
N HIS A 100 7.60 -5.91 8.28
CA HIS A 100 6.21 -6.21 7.98
C HIS A 100 5.66 -7.16 9.05
N GLU A 101 4.36 -7.43 9.06
CA GLU A 101 3.72 -8.29 10.08
C GLU A 101 4.52 -9.59 10.36
N ALA A 102 4.99 -10.27 9.31
CA ALA A 102 5.69 -11.55 9.44
C ALA A 102 7.16 -11.43 9.89
N GLY A 103 7.78 -10.24 9.89
CA GLY A 103 9.17 -10.11 10.28
C GLY A 103 9.92 -8.90 9.71
N ARG A 104 11.25 -8.99 9.75
CA ARG A 104 12.16 -7.98 9.20
C ARG A 104 12.49 -8.29 7.73
N ASP A 105 12.50 -7.30 6.87
CA ASP A 105 13.02 -7.38 5.51
C ASP A 105 14.35 -6.64 5.40
N VAL A 106 15.38 -7.26 5.93
CA VAL A 106 16.76 -6.77 5.90
C VAL A 106 17.70 -7.85 5.36
N PRO A 107 18.89 -7.51 4.82
CA PRO A 107 19.91 -8.50 4.44
C PRO A 107 20.19 -9.52 5.56
N ALA A 108 20.46 -10.77 5.20
CA ALA A 108 20.60 -11.88 6.16
C ALA A 108 21.66 -11.62 7.25
N ASP A 109 22.75 -10.92 6.92
CA ASP A 109 23.80 -10.54 7.86
C ASP A 109 23.39 -9.43 8.83
N LEU A 110 22.23 -8.82 8.64
CA LEU A 110 21.63 -7.79 9.49
C LEU A 110 20.41 -8.29 10.27
N ALA A 111 19.93 -9.50 10.00
CA ALA A 111 18.68 -10.02 10.56
C ALA A 111 18.61 -9.99 12.10
N GLN A 112 19.76 -10.17 12.77
CA GLN A 112 19.89 -10.18 14.23
C GLN A 112 20.50 -8.88 14.77
N VAL A 113 20.81 -7.90 13.92
CA VAL A 113 21.39 -6.62 14.33
C VAL A 113 20.27 -5.72 14.87
N ALA A 114 20.49 -5.09 16.03
CA ALA A 114 19.52 -4.16 16.61
C ALA A 114 19.23 -2.99 15.64
N PHE A 115 17.99 -2.49 15.63
CA PHE A 115 17.62 -1.41 14.71
C PHE A 115 18.43 -0.13 14.93
N ASP A 116 18.85 0.14 16.14
CA ASP A 116 19.67 1.32 16.50
C ASP A 116 21.19 1.06 16.46
N ASP A 117 21.61 -0.11 16.01
CA ASP A 117 23.02 -0.38 15.76
C ASP A 117 23.55 0.51 14.63
N PRO A 118 24.69 1.19 14.80
CA PRO A 118 25.30 2.01 13.76
C PRO A 118 25.56 1.28 12.45
N LYS A 119 25.84 -0.04 12.49
CA LYS A 119 26.03 -0.87 11.30
C LYS A 119 24.77 -0.88 10.43
N LEU A 120 23.58 -1.03 11.03
CA LEU A 120 22.31 -1.08 10.31
C LEU A 120 21.97 0.28 9.70
N SER A 121 22.16 1.37 10.48
CA SER A 121 21.98 2.74 9.99
C SER A 121 22.89 3.08 8.81
N LEU A 122 24.17 2.68 8.87
CA LEU A 122 25.14 2.89 7.81
C LEU A 122 24.74 2.16 6.52
N ARG A 123 24.33 0.89 6.66
CA ARG A 123 23.91 0.06 5.52
C ARG A 123 22.63 0.58 4.88
N LEU A 124 21.62 0.97 5.67
CA LEU A 124 20.41 1.62 5.18
C LEU A 124 20.75 2.94 4.44
N GLY A 125 21.63 3.75 5.01
CA GLY A 125 22.12 4.97 4.36
C GLY A 125 22.74 4.70 2.99
N GLY A 126 23.51 3.62 2.85
CA GLY A 126 24.09 3.18 1.58
C GLY A 126 23.03 2.77 0.55
N LEU A 127 22.00 2.01 0.96
CA LEU A 127 20.87 1.67 0.09
C LEU A 127 20.10 2.92 -0.37
N LEU A 128 19.77 3.81 0.56
CA LEU A 128 19.06 5.05 0.24
C LEU A 128 19.87 5.98 -0.68
N ASP A 129 21.21 6.00 -0.56
CA ASP A 129 22.05 6.76 -1.48
C ASP A 129 22.13 6.12 -2.87
N ALA A 130 22.15 4.80 -2.95
CA ALA A 130 22.06 4.07 -4.22
C ALA A 130 20.70 4.29 -4.91
N LEU A 131 19.62 4.37 -4.15
CA LEU A 131 18.27 4.68 -4.62
C LEU A 131 18.07 6.16 -5.00
N ARG A 132 18.98 7.06 -4.67
CA ARG A 132 18.80 8.50 -4.85
C ARG A 132 18.32 8.92 -6.25
N PRO A 133 18.81 8.35 -7.37
CA PRO A 133 18.29 8.70 -8.70
C PRO A 133 16.81 8.39 -8.88
N ALA A 134 16.32 7.29 -8.27
CA ALA A 134 14.91 6.89 -8.32
C ALA A 134 14.04 7.71 -7.35
N LEU A 135 14.57 8.05 -6.15
CA LEU A 135 13.82 8.76 -5.11
C LEU A 135 13.27 10.12 -5.57
N LEU A 136 13.87 10.73 -6.60
CA LEU A 136 13.38 11.99 -7.19
C LEU A 136 12.09 11.80 -8.01
N ASP A 137 11.77 10.58 -8.41
CA ASP A 137 10.55 10.25 -9.15
C ASP A 137 9.38 9.88 -8.21
N PHE A 138 9.66 9.56 -6.95
CA PHE A 138 8.64 9.25 -5.94
C PHE A 138 8.16 10.49 -5.19
N GLN A 139 6.88 10.50 -4.81
CA GLN A 139 6.31 11.51 -3.92
C GLN A 139 6.40 11.09 -2.45
N THR A 140 6.32 9.79 -2.21
CA THR A 140 6.24 9.24 -0.85
C THR A 140 7.03 7.94 -0.75
N VAL A 141 7.49 7.61 0.46
CA VAL A 141 8.11 6.33 0.79
C VAL A 141 7.61 5.83 2.14
N SER A 142 7.31 4.52 2.23
CA SER A 142 7.13 3.81 3.48
C SER A 142 8.40 3.06 3.86
N LEU A 143 8.80 3.11 5.14
CA LEU A 143 9.91 2.34 5.69
C LEU A 143 9.44 1.18 6.59
N GLY A 144 8.17 0.81 6.50
CA GLY A 144 7.59 -0.33 7.19
C GLY A 144 6.16 -0.54 6.72
N ASP A 145 5.71 -1.79 6.69
CA ASP A 145 4.36 -2.18 6.32
C ASP A 145 3.74 -3.00 7.44
N ASP A 146 2.46 -2.69 7.81
CA ASP A 146 1.78 -3.24 8.98
C ASP A 146 2.67 -3.30 10.25
N ALA A 147 3.48 -2.23 10.43
CA ALA A 147 4.53 -2.16 11.44
C ALA A 147 3.99 -2.18 12.88
N ASP A 148 2.76 -1.74 13.10
CA ASP A 148 2.09 -1.81 14.41
C ASP A 148 1.81 -3.26 14.83
N ALA A 149 1.49 -4.15 13.88
CA ALA A 149 1.35 -5.57 14.15
C ALA A 149 2.70 -6.21 14.52
N TYR A 150 3.77 -5.88 13.79
CA TYR A 150 5.12 -6.38 14.08
C TYR A 150 5.62 -5.99 15.47
N PHE A 151 5.39 -4.73 15.88
CA PHE A 151 5.89 -4.20 17.15
C PHE A 151 4.93 -4.36 18.33
N ALA A 152 3.76 -5.00 18.16
CA ALA A 152 2.73 -5.09 19.20
C ALA A 152 3.24 -5.65 20.54
N ASP A 153 4.17 -6.59 20.49
CA ASP A 153 4.78 -7.25 21.63
C ASP A 153 6.30 -6.99 21.78
N LYS A 154 6.86 -6.00 21.03
CA LYS A 154 8.31 -5.72 20.94
C LYS A 154 8.68 -4.28 21.29
N PRO A 155 8.40 -3.80 22.53
CA PRO A 155 8.57 -2.38 22.87
C PRO A 155 10.03 -1.89 22.79
N ASP A 156 11.01 -2.75 23.03
CA ASP A 156 12.43 -2.40 22.93
C ASP A 156 12.85 -2.24 21.47
N GLU A 157 12.43 -3.15 20.61
CA GLU A 157 12.67 -3.04 19.17
C GLU A 157 11.96 -1.83 18.57
N LEU A 158 10.74 -1.51 19.02
CA LEU A 158 10.02 -0.31 18.60
C LEU A 158 10.84 0.95 18.90
N ARG A 159 11.42 1.05 20.11
CA ARG A 159 12.27 2.20 20.48
C ARG A 159 13.51 2.30 19.60
N ALA A 160 14.16 1.17 19.32
CA ALA A 160 15.33 1.10 18.46
C ALA A 160 14.97 1.45 17.00
N TYR A 161 13.87 0.89 16.47
CA TYR A 161 13.37 1.19 15.13
C TYR A 161 13.04 2.68 14.94
N ARG A 162 12.42 3.31 15.92
CA ARG A 162 12.10 4.75 15.84
C ARG A 162 13.36 5.61 15.72
N ARG A 163 14.47 5.24 16.36
CA ARG A 163 15.76 5.93 16.18
C ARG A 163 16.31 5.77 14.77
N LEU A 164 16.25 4.55 14.22
CA LEU A 164 16.62 4.28 12.83
C LEU A 164 15.77 5.09 11.86
N PHE A 165 14.45 5.07 12.06
CA PHE A 165 13.49 5.81 11.23
C PHE A 165 13.76 7.33 11.26
N ASP A 166 13.95 7.92 12.43
CA ASP A 166 14.30 9.34 12.57
C ASP A 166 15.61 9.68 11.81
N GLY A 167 16.60 8.80 11.87
CA GLY A 167 17.85 8.92 11.11
C GLY A 167 17.63 8.89 9.60
N ALA A 168 16.81 7.93 9.12
CA ALA A 168 16.47 7.79 7.71
C ALA A 168 15.67 8.99 7.19
N VAL A 169 14.70 9.49 7.96
CA VAL A 169 13.96 10.73 7.64
C VAL A 169 14.92 11.91 7.51
N GLY A 170 15.85 12.06 8.46
CA GLY A 170 16.86 13.12 8.43
C GLY A 170 17.78 13.04 7.20
N PHE A 171 18.18 11.82 6.82
CA PHE A 171 18.96 11.57 5.61
C PHE A 171 18.20 11.93 4.34
N LEU A 172 16.98 11.41 4.20
CA LEU A 172 16.13 11.64 3.02
C LEU A 172 15.72 13.10 2.86
N LYS A 173 15.47 13.82 3.96
CA LYS A 173 15.20 15.27 3.92
C LYS A 173 16.34 16.07 3.29
N LYS A 174 17.60 15.63 3.47
CA LYS A 174 18.76 16.27 2.85
C LYS A 174 18.95 15.90 1.39
N LYS A 175 18.63 14.66 1.00
CA LYS A 175 18.90 14.10 -0.33
C LYS A 175 17.73 14.22 -1.31
N ALA A 176 16.52 14.16 -0.82
CA ALA A 176 15.26 14.23 -1.57
C ALA A 176 14.23 15.07 -0.78
N PRO A 177 14.39 16.39 -0.66
CA PRO A 177 13.65 17.25 0.29
C PRO A 177 12.13 17.30 0.03
N LYS A 178 11.68 16.90 -1.16
CA LYS A 178 10.25 16.83 -1.52
C LYS A 178 9.61 15.49 -1.22
N LEU A 179 10.42 14.45 -0.94
CA LEU A 179 9.95 13.11 -0.64
C LEU A 179 9.37 13.07 0.78
N LEU A 180 8.12 12.64 0.90
CA LEU A 180 7.47 12.45 2.19
C LEU A 180 7.71 11.01 2.67
N VAL A 181 8.17 10.88 3.91
CA VAL A 181 8.54 9.60 4.50
C VAL A 181 7.53 9.22 5.58
N GLY A 182 7.09 7.97 5.58
CA GLY A 182 6.16 7.44 6.58
C GLY A 182 6.48 6.00 6.96
N VAL A 183 5.66 5.49 7.86
CA VAL A 183 5.54 4.07 8.21
C VAL A 183 4.09 3.68 8.05
N THR A 184 3.83 2.58 7.36
CA THR A 184 2.46 2.07 7.19
C THR A 184 2.05 1.26 8.42
N THR A 185 0.88 1.59 8.95
CA THR A 185 0.21 0.86 10.04
C THR A 185 -1.24 0.63 9.67
N ALA A 186 -1.95 -0.22 10.38
CA ALA A 186 -3.40 -0.27 10.28
C ALA A 186 -4.02 1.08 10.71
N ALA A 187 -5.18 1.42 10.15
CA ALA A 187 -5.93 2.61 10.56
C ALA A 187 -6.27 2.54 12.06
N PRO A 188 -6.34 3.68 12.79
CA PRO A 188 -6.46 3.68 14.26
C PRO A 188 -7.61 2.86 14.83
N MET A 189 -8.72 2.73 14.09
CA MET A 189 -9.88 1.92 14.49
C MET A 189 -9.70 0.43 14.21
N ASP A 190 -8.75 0.07 13.34
CA ASP A 190 -8.51 -1.30 12.86
C ASP A 190 -7.18 -1.88 13.39
N SER A 191 -6.31 -1.01 13.96
CA SER A 191 -4.99 -1.40 14.47
C SER A 191 -5.09 -2.41 15.62
N PRO A 192 -4.31 -3.50 15.57
CA PRO A 192 -4.18 -4.44 16.70
C PRO A 192 -3.44 -3.81 17.90
N ALA A 193 -2.63 -2.78 17.68
CA ALA A 193 -1.83 -2.10 18.69
C ALA A 193 -1.85 -0.57 18.47
N PRO A 194 -2.98 0.12 18.79
CA PRO A 194 -3.16 1.55 18.50
C PRO A 194 -2.10 2.46 19.12
N GLU A 195 -1.62 2.14 20.31
CA GLU A 195 -0.54 2.87 20.99
C GLU A 195 0.80 2.72 20.28
N VAL A 196 1.07 1.56 19.67
CA VAL A 196 2.27 1.32 18.83
C VAL A 196 2.16 2.11 17.54
N ALA A 197 1.00 2.07 16.86
CA ALA A 197 0.73 2.88 15.67
C ALA A 197 0.92 4.37 15.96
N ALA A 198 0.38 4.87 17.08
CA ALA A 198 0.55 6.26 17.50
C ALA A 198 2.03 6.61 17.76
N ALA A 199 2.78 5.71 18.40
CA ALA A 199 4.21 5.90 18.65
C ALA A 199 5.04 5.92 17.36
N LEU A 200 4.74 5.07 16.37
CA LEU A 200 5.36 5.07 15.04
C LEU A 200 5.09 6.37 14.29
N HIS A 201 3.87 6.88 14.38
CA HIS A 201 3.46 8.10 13.69
C HIS A 201 3.86 9.41 14.41
N GLN A 202 4.35 9.34 15.65
CA GLN A 202 4.61 10.54 16.46
C GLN A 202 5.51 11.57 15.76
N ARG A 203 6.54 11.11 15.05
CA ARG A 203 7.50 11.94 14.31
C ARG A 203 7.46 11.76 12.80
N SER A 204 6.51 10.97 12.31
CA SER A 204 6.38 10.71 10.88
C SER A 204 5.89 11.94 10.13
N PRO A 205 6.59 12.42 9.10
CA PRO A 205 6.14 13.52 8.25
C PRO A 205 4.87 13.20 7.45
N LEU A 206 4.64 11.91 7.18
CA LEU A 206 3.52 11.37 6.43
C LEU A 206 2.86 10.26 7.25
N LEU A 207 1.54 10.27 7.35
CA LEU A 207 0.76 9.21 7.98
C LEU A 207 0.28 8.23 6.92
N LEU A 208 0.73 6.99 7.00
CA LEU A 208 0.35 5.92 6.07
C LEU A 208 -0.49 4.89 6.80
N TYR A 209 -1.66 4.57 6.23
CA TYR A 209 -2.60 3.62 6.83
C TYR A 209 -3.05 2.56 5.83
N THR A 210 -3.09 1.31 6.26
CA THR A 210 -3.95 0.30 5.65
C THR A 210 -5.36 0.46 6.21
N TYR A 211 -6.39 0.31 5.36
CA TYR A 211 -7.79 0.42 5.77
C TYR A 211 -8.62 -0.74 5.24
N ALA A 212 -8.98 -1.62 6.14
CA ALA A 212 -9.92 -2.70 5.93
C ALA A 212 -10.87 -2.74 7.12
N PRO A 213 -12.08 -2.15 7.03
CA PRO A 213 -12.94 -1.90 8.19
C PRO A 213 -13.50 -3.20 8.76
N PHE A 214 -12.82 -3.78 9.73
CA PHE A 214 -13.26 -4.98 10.43
C PHE A 214 -14.03 -4.67 11.70
N VAL A 215 -14.93 -5.59 12.08
CA VAL A 215 -15.63 -5.56 13.37
C VAL A 215 -14.61 -5.84 14.48
N ARG A 216 -14.53 -4.95 15.45
CA ARG A 216 -13.61 -5.12 16.57
C ARG A 216 -13.90 -6.40 17.33
N GLY A 217 -12.88 -7.23 17.53
CA GLY A 217 -12.98 -8.54 18.18
C GLY A 217 -13.51 -9.66 17.27
N SER A 218 -13.83 -9.35 16.00
CA SER A 218 -14.22 -10.35 15.00
C SER A 218 -13.36 -10.19 13.74
N PRO A 219 -12.15 -10.77 13.73
CA PRO A 219 -11.21 -10.59 12.62
C PRO A 219 -11.85 -10.98 11.29
N PHE A 220 -11.59 -10.15 10.26
CA PHE A 220 -12.09 -10.31 8.88
C PHE A 220 -13.62 -10.25 8.71
N GLU A 221 -14.39 -9.96 9.76
CA GLU A 221 -15.79 -9.57 9.63
C GLU A 221 -15.88 -8.07 9.29
N GLN A 222 -16.57 -7.74 8.18
CA GLN A 222 -16.58 -6.38 7.66
C GLN A 222 -17.63 -5.52 8.34
N ARG A 223 -17.25 -4.31 8.70
CA ARG A 223 -18.18 -3.27 9.18
C ARG A 223 -19.05 -2.74 8.04
N ASP A 224 -20.06 -1.98 8.38
CA ASP A 224 -20.90 -1.29 7.40
C ASP A 224 -20.07 -0.34 6.51
N PRO A 225 -20.17 -0.43 5.17
CA PRO A 225 -19.46 0.46 4.26
C PRO A 225 -19.79 1.94 4.46
N ALA A 226 -20.95 2.27 5.04
CA ALA A 226 -21.32 3.65 5.38
C ALA A 226 -20.39 4.32 6.39
N LEU A 227 -19.62 3.54 7.16
CA LEU A 227 -18.69 4.07 8.16
C LEU A 227 -17.43 4.68 7.53
N LEU A 228 -17.10 4.41 6.26
CA LEU A 228 -15.92 4.95 5.60
C LEU A 228 -15.81 6.47 5.75
N ASP A 229 -16.89 7.19 5.45
CA ASP A 229 -16.90 8.66 5.53
C ASP A 229 -16.58 9.17 6.94
N LYS A 230 -17.14 8.53 7.97
CA LYS A 230 -16.92 8.87 9.38
C LYS A 230 -15.48 8.57 9.79
N ASP A 231 -15.00 7.37 9.47
CA ASP A 231 -13.67 6.90 9.84
C ASP A 231 -12.58 7.78 9.21
N TRP A 232 -12.69 8.05 7.91
CA TRP A 232 -11.69 8.85 7.22
C TRP A 232 -11.69 10.32 7.65
N ARG A 233 -12.85 10.89 7.96
CA ARG A 233 -12.92 12.25 8.57
C ARG A 233 -12.26 12.27 9.94
N ALA A 234 -12.45 11.23 10.75
CA ALA A 234 -11.80 11.14 12.06
C ALA A 234 -10.28 11.04 11.92
N ILE A 235 -9.77 10.21 10.96
CA ILE A 235 -8.34 10.08 10.67
C ILE A 235 -7.76 11.43 10.22
N LEU A 236 -8.41 12.11 9.26
CA LEU A 236 -7.98 13.42 8.77
C LEU A 236 -7.99 14.48 9.88
N GLY A 237 -9.03 14.50 10.72
CA GLY A 237 -9.11 15.41 11.87
C GLY A 237 -8.01 15.17 12.91
N GLY A 238 -7.59 13.93 13.11
CA GLY A 238 -6.51 13.53 14.03
C GLY A 238 -5.09 13.73 13.50
N ALA A 239 -4.92 14.09 12.22
CA ALA A 239 -3.61 14.15 11.57
C ALA A 239 -2.69 15.28 12.05
N GLY A 240 -3.23 16.28 12.76
CA GLY A 240 -2.44 17.46 13.20
C GLY A 240 -1.85 18.26 12.05
N GLY A 241 -2.55 18.35 10.91
CA GLY A 241 -2.10 19.06 9.71
C GLY A 241 -1.08 18.30 8.84
N ARG A 242 -0.71 17.09 9.22
CA ARG A 242 0.17 16.24 8.40
C ARG A 242 -0.60 15.58 7.27
N PRO A 243 0.02 15.38 6.09
CA PRO A 243 -0.60 14.63 5.01
C PRO A 243 -0.82 13.17 5.42
N ILE A 244 -1.88 12.59 4.86
CA ILE A 244 -2.27 11.19 5.04
C ILE A 244 -2.30 10.52 3.68
N ALA A 245 -2.05 9.21 3.66
CA ALA A 245 -2.31 8.39 2.49
C ALA A 245 -2.69 6.95 2.90
N PHE A 246 -3.38 6.27 1.99
CA PHE A 246 -3.80 4.88 2.14
C PHE A 246 -3.17 4.02 1.06
N PRO A 247 -1.96 3.44 1.31
CA PRO A 247 -1.32 2.51 0.39
C PRO A 247 -2.15 1.29 0.08
N LEU A 248 -3.05 0.91 1.01
CA LEU A 248 -3.94 -0.22 0.86
C LEU A 248 -5.32 0.09 1.44
N VAL A 249 -6.35 -0.08 0.61
CA VAL A 249 -7.77 -0.01 1.01
C VAL A 249 -8.45 -1.25 0.48
N SER A 250 -9.20 -1.97 1.30
CA SER A 250 -9.86 -3.19 0.87
C SER A 250 -11.24 -3.41 1.49
N TYR A 251 -12.10 -4.12 0.75
CA TYR A 251 -13.40 -4.55 1.21
C TYR A 251 -13.83 -5.81 0.44
N SER A 252 -14.22 -6.87 1.16
CA SER A 252 -14.61 -8.14 0.56
C SER A 252 -16.05 -8.12 0.08
N SER A 253 -16.34 -8.92 -0.95
CA SER A 253 -17.71 -9.22 -1.40
C SER A 253 -18.31 -10.51 -0.80
N SER A 254 -17.56 -11.24 0.04
CA SER A 254 -17.97 -12.54 0.56
C SER A 254 -18.94 -12.43 1.73
N SER A 255 -19.95 -13.32 1.72
CA SER A 255 -20.90 -13.49 2.83
C SER A 255 -20.24 -14.02 4.10
N GLU A 256 -19.16 -14.81 3.99
CA GLU A 256 -18.36 -15.27 5.14
C GLU A 256 -17.79 -14.10 5.94
N ASN A 257 -17.56 -12.96 5.27
CA ASN A 257 -17.09 -11.73 5.91
C ASN A 257 -18.23 -10.81 6.36
N GLY A 258 -19.47 -11.28 6.44
CA GLY A 258 -20.63 -10.44 6.72
C GLY A 258 -20.91 -9.39 5.65
N SER A 259 -20.49 -9.62 4.40
CA SER A 259 -20.56 -8.69 3.28
C SER A 259 -21.36 -9.26 2.10
N SER A 260 -21.30 -8.57 0.97
CA SER A 260 -21.90 -8.96 -0.31
C SER A 260 -21.32 -8.12 -1.44
N ALA A 261 -21.55 -8.53 -2.69
CA ALA A 261 -21.17 -7.73 -3.86
C ALA A 261 -21.80 -6.31 -3.86
N ALA A 262 -23.01 -6.17 -3.32
CA ALA A 262 -23.68 -4.86 -3.18
C ALA A 262 -22.98 -3.98 -2.13
N ARG A 263 -22.60 -4.54 -0.98
CA ARG A 263 -21.88 -3.81 0.08
C ARG A 263 -20.47 -3.41 -0.39
N GLN A 264 -19.78 -4.29 -1.11
CA GLN A 264 -18.49 -3.93 -1.73
C GLN A 264 -18.65 -2.78 -2.74
N ALA A 265 -19.68 -2.83 -3.58
CA ALA A 265 -19.97 -1.75 -4.53
C ALA A 265 -20.27 -0.42 -3.81
N GLU A 266 -21.05 -0.46 -2.72
CA GLU A 266 -21.31 0.73 -1.90
C GLU A 266 -20.02 1.29 -1.30
N PHE A 267 -19.14 0.43 -0.76
CA PHE A 267 -17.84 0.84 -0.23
C PHE A 267 -17.00 1.55 -1.30
N VAL A 268 -16.88 0.96 -2.50
CA VAL A 268 -16.12 1.54 -3.60
C VAL A 268 -16.71 2.87 -4.06
N ARG A 269 -18.04 2.98 -4.14
CA ARG A 269 -18.73 4.23 -4.43
C ARG A 269 -18.38 5.32 -3.42
N ARG A 270 -18.47 5.01 -2.12
CA ARG A 270 -18.13 5.96 -1.05
C ARG A 270 -16.67 6.38 -1.08
N LEU A 271 -15.76 5.42 -1.31
CA LEU A 271 -14.33 5.70 -1.49
C LEU A 271 -14.11 6.72 -2.61
N ARG A 272 -14.71 6.50 -3.78
CA ARG A 272 -14.60 7.41 -4.93
C ARG A 272 -15.20 8.78 -4.62
N ASP A 273 -16.39 8.81 -4.02
CA ASP A 273 -17.08 10.06 -3.67
C ASP A 273 -16.31 10.86 -2.60
N PHE A 274 -15.66 10.18 -1.65
CA PHE A 274 -14.80 10.83 -0.65
C PHE A 274 -13.56 11.45 -1.30
N LEU A 275 -12.83 10.68 -2.11
CA LEU A 275 -11.62 11.15 -2.79
C LEU A 275 -11.92 12.33 -3.73
N ALA A 276 -13.07 12.33 -4.42
CA ALA A 276 -13.48 13.42 -5.30
C ALA A 276 -13.68 14.77 -4.57
N LYS A 277 -13.92 14.74 -3.25
CA LYS A 277 -14.20 15.92 -2.41
C LYS A 277 -13.02 16.28 -1.49
N ALA A 278 -12.07 15.39 -1.28
CA ALA A 278 -10.96 15.59 -0.38
C ALA A 278 -9.92 16.58 -0.95
N ASP A 279 -9.26 17.33 -0.05
CA ASP A 279 -8.09 18.14 -0.40
C ASP A 279 -6.88 17.23 -0.58
N GLY A 280 -6.32 17.18 -1.78
CA GLY A 280 -5.15 16.38 -2.11
C GLY A 280 -3.86 16.76 -1.38
N ARG A 281 -3.85 17.87 -0.63
CA ARG A 281 -2.74 18.20 0.27
C ARG A 281 -2.87 17.51 1.62
N ALA A 282 -4.10 17.25 2.07
CA ALA A 282 -4.38 16.55 3.32
C ALA A 282 -4.46 15.04 3.11
N LEU A 283 -5.06 14.59 2.01
CA LEU A 283 -5.14 13.18 1.60
C LEU A 283 -4.44 13.02 0.25
N LEU A 284 -3.27 12.40 0.24
CA LEU A 284 -2.44 12.36 -0.97
C LEU A 284 -2.92 11.33 -1.99
N PHE A 285 -3.24 10.12 -1.53
CA PHE A 285 -3.69 9.02 -2.38
C PHE A 285 -4.44 7.93 -1.59
N ALA A 286 -5.17 7.10 -2.34
CA ALA A 286 -5.67 5.82 -1.88
C ALA A 286 -5.51 4.76 -2.98
N ARG A 287 -5.07 3.55 -2.63
CA ARG A 287 -4.95 2.41 -3.53
C ARG A 287 -5.88 1.30 -3.08
N TYR A 288 -6.82 0.92 -3.95
CA TYR A 288 -7.63 -0.27 -3.72
C TYR A 288 -6.79 -1.54 -3.93
N VAL A 289 -7.01 -2.53 -3.09
CA VAL A 289 -6.08 -3.65 -2.95
C VAL A 289 -5.92 -4.50 -4.18
N GLU A 290 -7.01 -4.81 -4.94
CA GLU A 290 -6.90 -5.70 -6.08
C GLU A 290 -7.91 -5.40 -7.18
N LEU A 291 -7.45 -5.59 -8.42
CA LEU A 291 -8.31 -5.55 -9.59
C LEU A 291 -9.17 -6.82 -9.69
N ARG A 292 -8.58 -7.99 -9.49
CA ARG A 292 -9.27 -9.28 -9.57
C ARG A 292 -9.26 -9.99 -8.25
N ASP A 293 -10.27 -10.81 -8.04
CA ASP A 293 -10.26 -11.81 -6.97
C ASP A 293 -9.04 -12.70 -7.09
N GLU A 294 -8.55 -13.18 -5.96
CA GLU A 294 -7.50 -14.19 -5.92
C GLU A 294 -8.11 -15.59 -5.97
N PRO A 295 -7.38 -16.59 -6.49
CA PRO A 295 -7.77 -17.98 -6.31
C PRO A 295 -7.96 -18.21 -4.81
N GLY A 296 -9.10 -18.74 -4.42
CA GLY A 296 -9.26 -19.24 -3.05
C GLY A 296 -8.12 -20.22 -2.79
N GLU A 297 -7.29 -19.94 -1.79
CA GLU A 297 -6.16 -20.80 -1.46
C GLU A 297 -6.62 -22.25 -1.33
N GLU A 298 -5.85 -23.12 -1.91
CA GLU A 298 -5.81 -24.58 -1.95
C GLU A 298 -7.01 -25.39 -1.41
N PRO A 299 -7.35 -26.49 -2.09
CA PRO A 299 -8.35 -27.43 -1.60
C PRO A 299 -7.89 -28.00 -0.26
N GLY A 300 -8.60 -27.71 0.82
CA GLY A 300 -8.37 -28.41 2.07
C GLY A 300 -8.42 -27.62 3.36
N LEU A 301 -9.17 -26.52 3.45
CA LEU A 301 -9.56 -26.09 4.81
C LEU A 301 -10.36 -27.23 5.46
N PRO A 302 -9.91 -27.74 6.61
CA PRO A 302 -10.73 -28.65 7.40
C PRO A 302 -12.12 -28.05 7.62
N LYS A 303 -13.18 -28.87 7.56
CA LYS A 303 -14.54 -28.37 7.81
C LYS A 303 -14.67 -27.69 9.17
N ASP A 304 -13.85 -28.11 10.12
CA ASP A 304 -13.73 -27.63 11.50
C ASP A 304 -12.73 -26.48 11.69
N ALA A 305 -12.17 -25.91 10.59
CA ALA A 305 -11.27 -24.77 10.68
C ALA A 305 -11.92 -23.61 11.46
N PRO A 306 -11.15 -22.87 12.27
CA PRO A 306 -11.64 -21.72 13.03
C PRO A 306 -12.36 -20.70 12.14
N ALA A 307 -13.44 -20.11 12.64
CA ALA A 307 -14.22 -19.11 11.89
C ALA A 307 -13.36 -17.92 11.42
N ALA A 308 -12.40 -17.48 12.21
CA ALA A 308 -11.48 -16.42 11.83
C ALA A 308 -10.63 -16.79 10.61
N GLU A 309 -10.16 -18.05 10.53
CA GLU A 309 -9.37 -18.52 9.38
C GLU A 309 -10.24 -18.65 8.12
N LYS A 310 -11.48 -19.15 8.25
CA LYS A 310 -12.45 -19.17 7.15
C LYS A 310 -12.69 -17.75 6.61
N ARG A 311 -12.93 -16.79 7.51
CA ARG A 311 -13.11 -15.38 7.14
C ARG A 311 -11.88 -14.78 6.51
N ARG A 312 -10.68 -15.07 7.03
CA ARG A 312 -9.42 -14.59 6.47
C ARG A 312 -9.26 -15.01 5.00
N ARG A 313 -9.46 -16.30 4.72
CA ARG A 313 -9.37 -16.83 3.34
C ARG A 313 -10.45 -16.26 2.43
N ALA A 314 -11.70 -16.22 2.91
CA ALA A 314 -12.79 -15.62 2.16
C ALA A 314 -12.53 -14.12 1.86
N PHE A 315 -11.93 -13.38 2.81
CA PHE A 315 -11.55 -12.00 2.64
C PHE A 315 -10.49 -11.85 1.54
N LEU A 316 -9.41 -12.60 1.61
CA LEU A 316 -8.32 -12.54 0.63
C LEU A 316 -8.80 -12.90 -0.77
N ALA A 317 -9.62 -13.94 -0.88
CA ALA A 317 -10.11 -14.42 -2.17
C ALA A 317 -11.18 -13.53 -2.84
N ASN A 318 -11.86 -12.65 -2.10
CA ASN A 318 -13.06 -11.96 -2.61
C ASN A 318 -12.99 -10.42 -2.52
N ARG A 319 -11.82 -9.83 -2.47
CA ARG A 319 -11.62 -8.38 -2.36
C ARG A 319 -11.39 -7.67 -3.69
N GLY A 320 -11.29 -8.42 -4.80
CA GLY A 320 -11.14 -7.86 -6.15
C GLY A 320 -12.36 -7.06 -6.61
N LEU A 321 -12.13 -6.09 -7.51
CA LEU A 321 -13.19 -5.35 -8.21
C LEU A 321 -13.83 -6.18 -9.32
N GLN A 322 -13.15 -7.21 -9.78
CA GLN A 322 -13.57 -8.20 -10.76
C GLN A 322 -13.47 -9.60 -10.17
N GLU A 323 -14.23 -10.54 -10.71
CA GLU A 323 -14.06 -11.96 -10.41
C GLU A 323 -12.69 -12.46 -10.91
N LEU A 324 -12.27 -13.63 -10.47
CA LEU A 324 -10.97 -14.22 -10.84
C LEU A 324 -10.77 -14.31 -12.37
N ASP A 325 -11.82 -14.65 -13.11
CA ASP A 325 -11.83 -14.71 -14.59
C ASP A 325 -11.85 -13.33 -15.27
N GLY A 326 -11.91 -12.25 -14.50
CA GLY A 326 -11.96 -10.87 -14.98
C GLY A 326 -13.37 -10.34 -15.26
N LYS A 327 -14.42 -11.11 -14.94
CA LYS A 327 -15.79 -10.62 -15.06
C LYS A 327 -16.05 -9.46 -14.08
N PRO A 328 -16.61 -8.33 -14.54
CA PRO A 328 -16.84 -7.17 -13.70
C PRO A 328 -17.85 -7.45 -12.58
N LYS A 329 -17.46 -7.21 -11.33
CA LYS A 329 -18.39 -7.13 -10.19
C LYS A 329 -19.15 -5.78 -10.19
N PRO A 330 -20.24 -5.63 -9.41
CA PRO A 330 -20.88 -4.34 -9.19
C PRO A 330 -19.89 -3.27 -8.71
N ALA A 331 -18.90 -3.63 -7.90
CA ALA A 331 -17.83 -2.75 -7.42
C ALA A 331 -16.99 -2.14 -8.56
N TRP A 332 -16.72 -2.89 -9.64
CA TRP A 332 -16.01 -2.37 -10.80
C TRP A 332 -16.82 -1.26 -11.51
N ARG A 333 -18.14 -1.37 -11.58
CA ARG A 333 -18.98 -0.34 -12.17
C ARG A 333 -18.90 0.98 -11.40
N GLU A 334 -18.90 0.88 -10.08
CA GLU A 334 -18.68 2.04 -9.19
C GLU A 334 -17.25 2.61 -9.32
N TRP A 335 -16.26 1.74 -9.51
CA TRP A 335 -14.87 2.13 -9.69
C TRP A 335 -14.67 2.98 -10.96
N VAL A 336 -15.26 2.58 -12.09
CA VAL A 336 -15.12 3.29 -13.38
C VAL A 336 -16.09 4.44 -13.56
N ARG A 337 -17.06 4.63 -12.65
CA ARG A 337 -18.03 5.72 -12.69
C ARG A 337 -17.31 7.07 -12.73
N ASP A 338 -17.66 7.91 -13.69
CA ASP A 338 -17.10 9.26 -13.76
C ASP A 338 -17.59 10.10 -12.58
N SER A 339 -16.69 10.34 -11.60
CA SER A 339 -16.97 11.18 -10.44
C SER A 339 -17.21 12.66 -10.79
N ARG A 340 -16.91 13.09 -12.03
CA ARG A 340 -17.14 14.45 -12.52
C ARG A 340 -18.60 14.73 -12.85
N THR A 341 -19.41 13.69 -13.03
CA THR A 341 -20.86 13.82 -13.30
C THR A 341 -21.70 14.10 -12.05
N VAL A 342 -21.13 14.05 -10.85
CA VAL A 342 -21.83 14.34 -9.58
C VAL A 342 -21.85 15.85 -9.24
N LYS A 343 -21.18 16.70 -10.01
CA LYS A 343 -21.24 18.17 -9.88
C LYS A 343 -22.34 18.75 -10.77
N ARG A 344 -23.61 18.43 -10.50
CA ARG A 344 -24.77 19.21 -10.96
C ARG A 344 -25.79 19.32 -9.84
#